data_fcddb3a4d1a5d032be20645a68926425
#
_entry.id   fcddb3a4d1a5d032be20645a68926425
#
_cell.length_a   1.000
_cell.length_b   1.000
_cell.length_c   1.000
_cell.angle_alpha   90.00
_cell.angle_beta   90.00
_cell.angle_gamma   90.00
#
_symmetry.space_group_name_H-M   'P 1'
#
loop_
_entity.id
_entity.type
_entity.pdbx_description
1 polymer ?
#
loop_
_entity_poly.entity_id
_entity_poly.type
_entity_poly.pdbx_seq_one_letter_code
_entity_poly.pdbx_strand_id
1 'polypeptide(L)'
;KTATGKVIVAAANPDLMEESIEAGDMVIMGDRYESQLCAIEMQAACLIISIGCEVSPAIIQLAEEKNCIILRTAYDTFITARLLNQSIPIGYFMIKNNLTYFRTDDYTEEIRSIMAKMRYRDYPVLDSEGRLVGMMTRHSLLEMDKKKVILVDHNESGQAVDGLHEAEIEEIIDHH
;
A
#
# COMPACT_ATOMS: atom_id res chain seq x y z
N LYS A 1 10.28 13.84 -14.22
CA LYS A 1 10.47 14.33 -12.82
C LYS A 1 9.41 13.72 -11.94
N THR A 2 9.75 13.31 -10.73
CA THR A 2 8.81 12.80 -9.73
C THR A 2 8.71 13.86 -8.63
N ALA A 3 7.50 14.34 -8.33
CA ALA A 3 7.25 15.15 -7.16
C ALA A 3 7.07 14.22 -5.95
N THR A 4 7.76 14.50 -4.85
CA THR A 4 7.77 13.66 -3.64
C THR A 4 7.17 14.36 -2.42
N GLY A 5 6.87 15.65 -2.55
CA GLY A 5 6.25 16.47 -1.52
C GLY A 5 4.75 16.23 -1.36
N LYS A 6 4.15 16.92 -0.41
CA LYS A 6 2.71 16.89 -0.16
C LYS A 6 1.93 17.65 -1.23
N VAL A 7 0.62 17.44 -1.28
CA VAL A 7 -0.30 18.22 -2.11
C VAL A 7 -0.93 19.30 -1.24
N ILE A 8 -0.79 20.57 -1.65
CA ILE A 8 -1.34 21.74 -0.97
C ILE A 8 -2.37 22.41 -1.88
N VAL A 9 -3.45 22.87 -1.30
CA VAL A 9 -4.41 23.78 -1.94
C VAL A 9 -4.10 25.20 -1.48
N ALA A 10 -3.69 26.06 -2.40
CA ALA A 10 -3.38 27.45 -2.11
C ALA A 10 -4.65 28.29 -1.93
N ALA A 11 -5.26 28.18 -0.76
CA ALA A 11 -6.49 28.88 -0.39
C ALA A 11 -6.25 30.09 0.53
N ALA A 12 -5.00 30.42 0.83
CA ALA A 12 -4.58 31.50 1.72
C ALA A 12 -3.88 32.65 0.96
N ASN A 13 -3.59 33.74 1.68
CA ASN A 13 -2.73 34.81 1.18
C ASN A 13 -1.26 34.31 1.10
N PRO A 14 -0.41 34.94 0.27
CA PRO A 14 0.97 34.58 0.08
C PRO A 14 1.77 34.41 1.39
N ASP A 15 1.62 35.35 2.34
CA ASP A 15 2.32 35.30 3.62
C ASP A 15 2.06 34.01 4.42
N LEU A 16 0.82 33.49 4.41
CA LEU A 16 0.46 32.24 5.07
C LEU A 16 0.85 31.02 4.22
N MET A 17 0.97 31.20 2.91
CA MET A 17 1.42 30.15 2.01
C MET A 17 2.91 29.85 2.19
N GLU A 18 3.73 30.87 2.44
CA GLU A 18 5.16 30.73 2.73
C GLU A 18 5.44 29.80 3.92
N GLU A 19 4.61 29.87 4.96
CA GLU A 19 4.73 29.00 6.14
C GLU A 19 4.31 27.54 5.86
N SER A 20 3.52 27.31 4.80
CA SER A 20 2.87 26.02 4.53
C SER A 20 3.55 25.23 3.44
N ILE A 21 4.19 25.89 2.47
CA ILE A 21 4.81 25.27 1.30
C ILE A 21 6.25 24.87 1.63
N GLU A 22 6.58 23.63 1.35
CA GLU A 22 7.94 23.10 1.44
C GLU A 22 8.50 22.77 0.06
N ALA A 23 9.83 22.76 -0.03
CA ALA A 23 10.50 22.39 -1.27
C ALA A 23 10.07 21.00 -1.76
N GLY A 24 9.65 20.91 -3.02
CA GLY A 24 9.20 19.64 -3.61
C GLY A 24 7.70 19.40 -3.58
N ASP A 25 6.91 20.28 -2.93
CA ASP A 25 5.46 20.17 -2.85
C ASP A 25 4.76 20.37 -4.20
N MET A 26 3.56 19.85 -4.33
CA MET A 26 2.63 20.12 -5.43
C MET A 26 1.54 21.10 -4.95
N VAL A 27 1.41 22.22 -5.60
CA VAL A 27 0.47 23.28 -5.16
C VAL A 27 -0.64 23.48 -6.18
N ILE A 28 -1.88 23.24 -5.75
CA ILE A 28 -3.09 23.48 -6.55
C ILE A 28 -3.55 24.92 -6.30
N MET A 29 -3.73 25.68 -7.37
CA MET A 29 -4.12 27.10 -7.30
C MET A 29 -4.85 27.55 -8.55
N GLY A 30 -5.33 28.79 -8.51
CA GLY A 30 -5.93 29.50 -9.64
C GLY A 30 -4.96 30.47 -10.30
N ASP A 31 -5.50 31.62 -10.71
CA ASP A 31 -4.86 32.65 -11.54
C ASP A 31 -4.14 33.76 -10.76
N ARG A 32 -4.11 33.70 -9.43
CA ARG A 32 -3.47 34.76 -8.63
C ARG A 32 -1.96 34.75 -8.84
N TYR A 33 -1.46 35.82 -9.46
CA TYR A 33 -0.05 35.98 -9.78
C TYR A 33 0.86 35.86 -8.56
N GLU A 34 0.52 36.54 -7.47
CA GLU A 34 1.31 36.57 -6.23
C GLU A 34 1.40 35.17 -5.59
N SER A 35 0.32 34.40 -5.66
CA SER A 35 0.30 33.02 -5.14
C SER A 35 1.17 32.08 -6.01
N GLN A 36 1.16 32.27 -7.32
CA GLN A 36 2.01 31.50 -8.23
C GLN A 36 3.48 31.84 -8.01
N LEU A 37 3.80 33.11 -7.88
CA LEU A 37 5.15 33.60 -7.59
C LEU A 37 5.66 33.01 -6.26
N CYS A 38 4.91 33.17 -5.18
CA CYS A 38 5.23 32.65 -3.86
C CYS A 38 5.54 31.14 -3.92
N ALA A 39 4.69 30.33 -4.50
CA ALA A 39 4.89 28.88 -4.56
C ALA A 39 6.16 28.49 -5.33
N ILE A 40 6.51 29.21 -6.41
CA ILE A 40 7.76 28.98 -7.15
C ILE A 40 8.97 29.37 -6.32
N GLU A 41 8.93 30.52 -5.62
CA GLU A 41 10.01 30.98 -4.75
C GLU A 41 10.25 30.01 -3.58
N MET A 42 9.19 29.40 -3.02
CA MET A 42 9.25 28.35 -2.02
C MET A 42 9.69 26.98 -2.57
N GLN A 43 10.15 26.94 -3.82
CA GLN A 43 10.68 25.72 -4.48
C GLN A 43 9.67 24.58 -4.62
N ALA A 44 8.39 24.90 -4.82
CA ALA A 44 7.40 23.89 -5.19
C ALA A 44 7.87 23.11 -6.43
N ALA A 45 7.68 21.80 -6.43
CA ALA A 45 8.03 20.97 -7.59
C ALA A 45 7.06 21.14 -8.74
N CYS A 46 5.80 21.47 -8.43
CA CYS A 46 4.74 21.56 -9.42
C CYS A 46 3.64 22.56 -8.98
N LEU A 47 3.24 23.43 -9.89
CA LEU A 47 1.99 24.19 -9.80
C LEU A 47 0.93 23.51 -10.66
N ILE A 48 -0.28 23.35 -10.10
CA ILE A 48 -1.43 22.82 -10.80
C ILE A 48 -2.48 23.89 -10.88
N ILE A 49 -2.62 24.50 -12.06
CA ILE A 49 -3.52 25.61 -12.32
C ILE A 49 -4.90 25.07 -12.69
N SER A 50 -5.86 25.29 -11.81
CA SER A 50 -7.23 24.81 -11.92
C SER A 50 -8.11 25.73 -12.80
N ILE A 51 -9.29 25.22 -13.17
CA ILE A 51 -10.36 25.95 -13.90
C ILE A 51 -9.91 26.48 -15.27
N GLY A 52 -8.87 25.90 -15.85
CA GLY A 52 -8.36 26.33 -17.15
C GLY A 52 -7.71 27.71 -17.19
N CYS A 53 -7.40 28.31 -16.03
CA CYS A 53 -6.79 29.64 -15.94
C CYS A 53 -5.52 29.76 -16.79
N GLU A 54 -5.29 30.95 -17.35
CA GLU A 54 -4.06 31.25 -18.05
C GLU A 54 -2.94 31.58 -17.06
N VAL A 55 -1.72 31.28 -17.47
CA VAL A 55 -0.50 31.59 -16.71
C VAL A 55 0.29 32.64 -17.46
N SER A 56 0.75 33.67 -16.77
CA SER A 56 1.50 34.73 -17.43
C SER A 56 2.86 34.23 -17.94
N PRO A 57 3.38 34.78 -19.04
CA PRO A 57 4.70 34.43 -19.57
C PRO A 57 5.81 34.60 -18.54
N ALA A 58 5.72 35.60 -17.66
CA ALA A 58 6.72 35.84 -16.60
C ALA A 58 6.74 34.68 -15.57
N ILE A 59 5.59 34.15 -15.19
CA ILE A 59 5.50 33.00 -14.28
C ILE A 59 6.03 31.74 -14.96
N ILE A 60 5.73 31.53 -16.26
CA ILE A 60 6.24 30.38 -17.00
C ILE A 60 7.78 30.43 -17.05
N GLN A 61 8.35 31.58 -17.39
CA GLN A 61 9.81 31.75 -17.41
C GLN A 61 10.44 31.49 -16.02
N LEU A 62 9.87 32.06 -14.98
CA LEU A 62 10.37 31.83 -13.61
C LEU A 62 10.28 30.36 -13.20
N ALA A 63 9.20 29.68 -13.54
CA ALA A 63 9.03 28.26 -13.26
C ALA A 63 10.09 27.39 -13.99
N GLU A 64 10.42 27.74 -15.23
CA GLU A 64 11.50 27.09 -15.98
C GLU A 64 12.87 27.29 -15.32
N GLU A 65 13.18 28.53 -14.92
CA GLU A 65 14.43 28.88 -14.23
C GLU A 65 14.58 28.14 -12.89
N LYS A 66 13.49 28.01 -12.13
CA LYS A 66 13.43 27.35 -10.81
C LYS A 66 13.15 25.83 -10.92
N ASN A 67 13.03 25.28 -12.13
CA ASN A 67 12.66 23.88 -12.35
C ASN A 67 11.30 23.44 -11.75
N CYS A 68 10.35 24.34 -11.63
CA CYS A 68 8.98 24.10 -11.22
C CYS A 68 8.14 23.68 -12.43
N ILE A 69 7.38 22.61 -12.33
CA ILE A 69 6.48 22.14 -13.41
C ILE A 69 5.17 22.91 -13.31
N ILE A 70 4.63 23.40 -14.43
CA ILE A 70 3.28 23.97 -14.50
C ILE A 70 2.37 22.99 -15.25
N LEU A 71 1.31 22.56 -14.58
CA LEU A 71 0.22 21.78 -15.17
C LEU A 71 -1.05 22.62 -15.18
N ARG A 72 -1.82 22.57 -16.27
CA ARG A 72 -3.14 23.21 -16.35
C ARG A 72 -4.23 22.16 -16.45
N THR A 73 -5.34 22.38 -15.77
CA THR A 73 -6.51 21.51 -15.83
C THR A 73 -7.80 22.34 -15.91
N ALA A 74 -8.79 21.83 -16.63
CA ALA A 74 -10.12 22.43 -16.67
C ALA A 74 -10.94 22.15 -15.40
N TYR A 75 -10.51 21.19 -14.58
CA TYR A 75 -11.20 20.85 -13.33
C TYR A 75 -11.02 21.93 -12.26
N ASP A 76 -11.98 22.02 -11.36
CA ASP A 76 -11.87 22.83 -10.17
C ASP A 76 -10.85 22.23 -9.17
N THR A 77 -10.57 23.00 -8.13
CA THR A 77 -9.59 22.64 -7.08
C THR A 77 -9.94 21.33 -6.36
N PHE A 78 -11.23 21.11 -6.07
CA PHE A 78 -11.68 19.93 -5.35
C PHE A 78 -11.52 18.66 -6.20
N ILE A 79 -11.98 18.69 -7.44
CA ILE A 79 -11.84 17.57 -8.36
C ILE A 79 -10.37 17.28 -8.64
N THR A 80 -9.56 18.33 -8.84
CA THR A 80 -8.11 18.22 -9.04
C THR A 80 -7.43 17.52 -7.87
N ALA A 81 -7.69 17.96 -6.63
CA ALA A 81 -7.11 17.36 -5.44
C ALA A 81 -7.52 15.88 -5.30
N ARG A 82 -8.79 15.55 -5.57
CA ARG A 82 -9.29 14.18 -5.53
C ARG A 82 -8.60 13.30 -6.57
N LEU A 83 -8.46 13.76 -7.81
CA LEU A 83 -7.81 13.01 -8.88
C LEU A 83 -6.32 12.76 -8.57
N LEU A 84 -5.62 13.75 -8.00
CA LEU A 84 -4.24 13.58 -7.56
C LEU A 84 -4.11 12.48 -6.51
N ASN A 85 -4.96 12.48 -5.49
CA ASN A 85 -4.98 11.43 -4.48
C ASN A 85 -5.26 10.05 -5.08
N GLN A 86 -6.14 9.95 -6.08
CA GLN A 86 -6.44 8.71 -6.77
C GLN A 86 -5.32 8.25 -7.72
N SER A 87 -4.44 9.14 -8.14
CA SER A 87 -3.32 8.84 -9.05
C SER A 87 -2.08 8.30 -8.35
N ILE A 88 -2.06 8.26 -7.02
CA ILE A 88 -0.91 7.76 -6.27
C ILE A 88 -0.79 6.25 -6.49
N PRO A 89 0.35 5.75 -7.00
CA PRO A 89 0.54 4.33 -7.24
C PRO A 89 0.41 3.50 -5.96
N ILE A 90 -0.20 2.32 -6.06
CA ILE A 90 -0.37 1.40 -4.92
C ILE A 90 0.97 1.08 -4.22
N GLY A 91 2.07 1.07 -4.97
CA GLY A 91 3.40 0.88 -4.43
C GLY A 91 3.84 1.91 -3.38
N TYR A 92 3.12 3.05 -3.27
CA TYR A 92 3.36 4.04 -2.22
C TYR A 92 2.74 3.63 -0.88
N PHE A 93 1.59 2.96 -0.92
CA PHE A 93 0.83 2.55 0.26
C PHE A 93 1.08 1.10 0.68
N MET A 94 1.61 0.28 -0.23
CA MET A 94 1.82 -1.14 0.08
C MET A 94 2.85 -1.32 1.19
N ILE A 95 2.64 -2.31 2.03
CA ILE A 95 3.64 -2.76 3.00
C ILE A 95 4.75 -3.47 2.21
N LYS A 96 5.99 -3.01 2.37
CA LYS A 96 7.16 -3.52 1.61
C LYS A 96 8.09 -4.37 2.47
N ASN A 97 8.14 -4.08 3.77
CA ASN A 97 9.06 -4.71 4.70
C ASN A 97 8.30 -5.55 5.73
N ASN A 98 8.92 -6.61 6.19
CA ASN A 98 8.35 -7.50 7.21
C ASN A 98 6.97 -8.06 6.82
N LEU A 99 6.79 -8.39 5.53
CA LEU A 99 5.60 -9.07 5.07
C LEU A 99 5.52 -10.45 5.73
N THR A 100 4.42 -10.72 6.40
CA THR A 100 4.10 -12.06 6.86
C THR A 100 3.48 -12.83 5.69
N TYR A 101 4.09 -13.92 5.30
CA TYR A 101 3.62 -14.82 4.26
C TYR A 101 3.75 -16.27 4.76
N PHE A 102 3.07 -17.18 4.08
CA PHE A 102 3.17 -18.61 4.34
C PHE A 102 3.74 -19.32 3.12
N ARG A 103 4.19 -20.54 3.33
CA ARG A 103 4.65 -21.43 2.27
C ARG A 103 3.64 -22.55 2.04
N THR A 104 3.68 -23.17 0.89
CA THR A 104 2.78 -24.28 0.54
C THR A 104 2.99 -25.52 1.41
N ASP A 105 4.13 -25.63 2.08
CA ASP A 105 4.54 -26.72 2.96
C ASP A 105 4.46 -26.36 4.46
N ASP A 106 4.01 -25.18 4.83
CA ASP A 106 3.78 -24.81 6.23
C ASP A 106 2.58 -25.58 6.81
N TYR A 107 2.70 -25.96 8.09
CA TYR A 107 1.63 -26.65 8.80
C TYR A 107 0.55 -25.69 9.29
N THR A 108 -0.70 -26.14 9.24
CA THR A 108 -1.88 -25.30 9.57
C THR A 108 -1.89 -24.81 11.02
N GLU A 109 -1.35 -25.55 11.96
CA GLU A 109 -1.29 -25.15 13.38
C GLU A 109 -0.31 -23.99 13.59
N GLU A 110 0.82 -24.00 12.88
CA GLU A 110 1.78 -22.89 12.90
C GLU A 110 1.16 -21.63 12.29
N ILE A 111 0.51 -21.79 11.13
CA ILE A 111 -0.23 -20.70 10.46
C ILE A 111 -1.28 -20.11 11.42
N ARG A 112 -2.07 -20.95 12.08
CA ARG A 112 -3.10 -20.54 13.03
C ARG A 112 -2.50 -19.74 14.20
N SER A 113 -1.36 -20.20 14.74
CA SER A 113 -0.64 -19.53 15.83
C SER A 113 -0.13 -18.14 15.40
N ILE A 114 0.41 -18.01 14.19
CA ILE A 114 0.88 -16.73 13.63
C ILE A 114 -0.30 -15.79 13.40
N MET A 115 -1.36 -16.27 12.75
CA MET A 115 -2.56 -15.47 12.46
C MET A 115 -3.27 -14.98 13.73
N ALA A 116 -3.21 -15.75 14.83
CA ALA A 116 -3.80 -15.34 16.11
C ALA A 116 -3.09 -14.10 16.69
N LYS A 117 -1.80 -13.93 16.45
CA LYS A 117 -0.98 -12.82 16.96
C LYS A 117 -1.01 -11.59 16.04
N MET A 118 -1.30 -11.78 14.76
CA MET A 118 -1.27 -10.72 13.74
C MET A 118 -2.66 -10.14 13.49
N ARG A 119 -2.71 -8.88 13.03
CA ARG A 119 -3.98 -8.18 12.72
C ARG A 119 -4.39 -8.23 11.24
N TYR A 120 -3.58 -8.87 10.40
CA TYR A 120 -3.90 -8.97 8.97
C TYR A 120 -5.07 -9.94 8.74
N ARG A 121 -5.81 -9.72 7.67
CA ARG A 121 -6.92 -10.60 7.26
C ARG A 121 -6.48 -11.64 6.25
N ASP A 122 -5.54 -11.25 5.38
CA ASP A 122 -5.10 -11.99 4.22
C ASP A 122 -3.58 -12.10 4.23
N TYR A 123 -3.06 -13.26 3.88
CA TYR A 123 -1.63 -13.56 3.87
C TYR A 123 -1.25 -14.19 2.54
N PRO A 124 -0.19 -13.72 1.86
CA PRO A 124 0.31 -14.36 0.66
C PRO A 124 0.85 -15.77 0.98
N VAL A 125 0.64 -16.68 0.04
CA VAL A 125 1.23 -18.04 0.08
C VAL A 125 2.21 -18.16 -1.08
N LEU A 126 3.43 -18.55 -0.76
CA LEU A 126 4.53 -18.68 -1.70
C LEU A 126 4.90 -20.16 -1.90
N ASP A 127 5.34 -20.51 -3.11
CA ASP A 127 5.96 -21.81 -3.38
C ASP A 127 7.43 -21.85 -2.93
N SER A 128 8.10 -23.00 -3.17
CA SER A 128 9.52 -23.20 -2.85
C SER A 128 10.46 -22.25 -3.61
N GLU A 129 10.01 -21.68 -4.74
CA GLU A 129 10.77 -20.72 -5.54
C GLU A 129 10.49 -19.25 -5.13
N GLY A 130 9.63 -19.03 -4.14
CA GLY A 130 9.26 -17.70 -3.65
C GLY A 130 8.22 -16.99 -4.52
N ARG A 131 7.52 -17.69 -5.40
CA ARG A 131 6.47 -17.12 -6.25
C ARG A 131 5.14 -17.17 -5.51
N LEU A 132 4.34 -16.11 -5.68
CA LEU A 132 2.99 -16.06 -5.14
C LEU A 132 2.09 -17.08 -5.86
N VAL A 133 1.55 -18.03 -5.11
CA VAL A 133 0.65 -19.09 -5.62
C VAL A 133 -0.77 -18.99 -5.09
N GLY A 134 -1.00 -18.18 -4.04
CA GLY A 134 -2.34 -17.99 -3.49
C GLY A 134 -2.37 -17.04 -2.31
N MET A 135 -3.54 -16.98 -1.69
CA MET A 135 -3.78 -16.20 -0.46
C MET A 135 -4.42 -17.10 0.59
N MET A 136 -3.96 -17.01 1.82
CA MET A 136 -4.58 -17.64 2.98
C MET A 136 -5.33 -16.60 3.78
N THR A 137 -6.58 -16.88 4.12
CA THR A 137 -7.43 -16.01 4.95
C THR A 137 -7.76 -16.70 6.27
N ARG A 138 -8.22 -15.93 7.27
CA ARG A 138 -8.73 -16.54 8.50
C ARG A 138 -9.94 -17.44 8.24
N HIS A 139 -10.74 -17.11 7.26
CA HIS A 139 -11.90 -17.90 6.87
C HIS A 139 -11.49 -19.26 6.31
N SER A 140 -10.46 -19.27 5.46
CA SER A 140 -9.92 -20.51 4.90
C SER A 140 -9.48 -21.50 5.98
N LEU A 141 -8.94 -21.01 7.12
CA LEU A 141 -8.56 -21.89 8.24
C LEU A 141 -9.76 -22.47 9.01
N LEU A 142 -10.90 -21.76 9.01
CA LEU A 142 -12.11 -22.23 9.70
C LEU A 142 -12.85 -23.28 8.87
N GLU A 143 -12.70 -23.27 7.56
CA GLU A 143 -13.31 -24.20 6.62
C GLU A 143 -12.45 -25.44 6.33
N MET A 144 -11.26 -25.50 6.92
CA MET A 144 -10.37 -26.66 6.71
C MET A 144 -10.83 -27.86 7.51
N ASP A 145 -11.33 -28.86 6.81
CA ASP A 145 -11.52 -30.18 7.38
C ASP A 145 -10.17 -30.86 7.65
N LYS A 146 -10.01 -31.37 8.86
CA LYS A 146 -8.82 -32.20 9.17
C LYS A 146 -8.82 -33.45 8.30
N LYS A 147 -7.66 -33.84 7.80
CA LYS A 147 -7.53 -35.11 7.08
C LYS A 147 -7.81 -36.26 8.06
N LYS A 148 -8.70 -37.16 7.66
CA LYS A 148 -9.01 -38.37 8.39
C LYS A 148 -7.95 -39.42 8.12
N VAL A 149 -7.45 -40.04 9.16
CA VAL A 149 -6.40 -41.06 9.07
C VAL A 149 -6.76 -42.27 9.91
N ILE A 150 -6.36 -43.45 9.42
CA ILE A 150 -6.39 -44.70 10.14
C ILE A 150 -4.94 -45.08 10.47
N LEU A 151 -4.64 -45.28 11.72
CA LEU A 151 -3.31 -45.72 12.15
C LEU A 151 -3.25 -47.25 12.17
N VAL A 152 -2.24 -47.83 11.54
CA VAL A 152 -2.00 -49.28 11.53
C VAL A 152 -0.64 -49.56 12.15
N ASP A 153 -0.61 -50.37 13.20
CA ASP A 153 0.59 -50.74 13.98
C ASP A 153 1.33 -49.54 14.60
N HIS A 154 0.58 -48.46 14.87
CA HIS A 154 1.14 -47.20 15.46
C HIS A 154 0.19 -46.66 16.53
N ASN A 155 0.29 -47.16 17.75
CA ASN A 155 -0.53 -46.74 18.87
C ASN A 155 0.12 -45.63 19.74
N GLU A 156 1.40 -45.35 19.50
CA GLU A 156 2.12 -44.27 20.17
C GLU A 156 2.41 -43.10 19.24
N SER A 157 2.12 -41.88 19.69
CA SER A 157 2.34 -40.66 18.92
C SER A 157 3.80 -40.41 18.52
N GLY A 158 4.76 -40.96 19.28
CA GLY A 158 6.19 -40.84 18.98
C GLY A 158 6.67 -41.72 17.82
N GLN A 159 5.85 -42.65 17.35
CA GLN A 159 6.16 -43.54 16.22
C GLN A 159 5.49 -43.08 14.93
N ALA A 160 4.60 -42.10 15.03
CA ALA A 160 3.82 -41.60 13.90
C ALA A 160 4.62 -40.57 13.07
N VAL A 161 4.15 -40.35 11.85
CA VAL A 161 4.71 -39.33 10.97
C VAL A 161 4.51 -37.92 11.52
N ASP A 162 5.40 -37.02 11.15
CA ASP A 162 5.26 -35.61 11.47
C ASP A 162 3.94 -35.06 10.96
N GLY A 163 3.27 -34.22 11.79
CA GLY A 163 2.00 -33.60 11.43
C GLY A 163 0.76 -34.44 11.81
N LEU A 164 0.86 -35.60 12.44
CA LEU A 164 -0.29 -36.41 12.85
C LEU A 164 -1.29 -35.64 13.73
N HIS A 165 -0.83 -34.71 14.55
CA HIS A 165 -1.67 -33.87 15.41
C HIS A 165 -2.61 -32.93 14.64
N GLU A 166 -2.31 -32.69 13.35
CA GLU A 166 -3.15 -31.93 12.42
C GLU A 166 -4.28 -32.77 11.81
N ALA A 167 -4.25 -34.09 11.98
CA ALA A 167 -5.24 -35.01 11.43
C ALA A 167 -6.33 -35.37 12.44
N GLU A 168 -7.44 -35.89 11.94
CA GLU A 168 -8.49 -36.55 12.72
C GLU A 168 -8.26 -38.06 12.64
N ILE A 169 -7.92 -38.71 13.79
CA ILE A 169 -7.72 -40.14 13.85
C ILE A 169 -9.11 -40.80 13.89
N GLU A 170 -9.51 -41.49 12.81
CA GLU A 170 -10.77 -42.23 12.73
C GLU A 170 -10.66 -43.61 13.43
N GLU A 171 -9.54 -44.31 13.25
CA GLU A 171 -9.37 -45.66 13.78
C GLU A 171 -7.88 -45.95 14.02
N ILE A 172 -7.63 -46.76 15.04
CA ILE A 172 -6.29 -47.34 15.31
C ILE A 172 -6.45 -48.86 15.22
N ILE A 173 -5.75 -49.47 14.26
CA ILE A 173 -5.67 -50.90 14.10
C ILE A 173 -4.31 -51.37 14.61
N ASP A 174 -4.31 -52.02 15.73
CA ASP A 174 -3.09 -52.56 16.35
C ASP A 174 -3.30 -54.02 16.69
N HIS A 175 -2.24 -54.80 16.65
CA HIS A 175 -2.29 -56.26 16.90
C HIS A 175 -1.81 -56.68 18.28
N HIS A 176 -1.56 -55.72 19.19
CA HIS A 176 -1.15 -55.93 20.57
C HIS A 176 -2.32 -55.94 21.54
#